data_15ef29332d2e3d7dc45df61d659b19f7
#
_entry.id   15ef29332d2e3d7dc45df61d659b19f7
#
_cell.length_a   1.000
_cell.length_b   1.000
_cell.length_c   1.000
_cell.angle_alpha   90.00
_cell.angle_beta   90.00
_cell.angle_gamma   90.00
#
_symmetry.space_group_name_H-M   'P 1'
#
loop_
_entity.id
_entity.type
_entity.pdbx_description
1 polymer ?
#
loop_
_entity_poly.entity_id
_entity_poly.type
_entity_poly.pdbx_seq_one_letter_code
_entity_poly.pdbx_strand_id
1 'polypeptide(L)'
;MVSSNTAVTQAQPSSSGFRWLQLVMGIVCMAMIANLQYGWTLFVDPIDGAHHWGRAAIQFAFTIFVVTETWLVPVEAWFVDKYGPRLVIMFGGIMIALAWVLNSYASSLALLYTAAVFGGIGAGAVYGTCVGNALKWFPDRRGLAAGATAAGFGAGAALTVVPIAKMIAASGYQTAFFDFGIGQGLIVFLLAFFIQPPAVSIPPKKKQLNLPQTKVDFTPPQVLRSPIFWVMYLVFVMVAAGGLMAAAQIAPIAHDYKIANTPVTLAGFQMAALTFAISLDRIFDGFGRPFFGWVSDNIGREHTMFIAFGTGALMLLTLSTWGHNPVVFVLATAVYFGVFGEIYSLFPATCGDTFGSKFATTNNGMLYTAKGTAALLVPAASIVAANYGWQAVFVIAVALNATAALMALFVIKPMRRAFINGNEAAAAEETATSAKTA
;
A
#
# COMPACT_ATOMS: atom_id res chain seq x y z
N MET A 1 37.28 46.40 9.88
CA MET A 1 36.13 45.70 10.50
C MET A 1 34.97 45.77 9.51
N VAL A 2 34.78 44.73 8.72
CA VAL A 2 33.63 44.60 7.81
C VAL A 2 32.80 43.45 8.36
N SER A 3 31.68 43.83 8.95
CA SER A 3 30.68 42.88 9.48
C SER A 3 29.93 42.26 8.29
N SER A 4 30.23 41.01 7.97
CA SER A 4 29.46 40.23 7.01
C SER A 4 28.20 39.68 7.73
N ASN A 5 27.12 40.44 7.67
CA ASN A 5 25.77 39.97 7.96
C ASN A 5 25.35 38.98 6.87
N THR A 6 25.67 37.72 7.04
CA THR A 6 25.02 36.63 6.30
C THR A 6 23.61 36.50 6.85
N ALA A 7 22.65 37.16 6.21
CA ALA A 7 21.25 36.96 6.43
C ALA A 7 20.94 35.48 6.11
N VAL A 8 20.80 34.66 7.12
CA VAL A 8 20.20 33.34 7.03
C VAL A 8 18.76 33.56 6.56
N THR A 9 18.53 33.36 5.27
CA THR A 9 17.19 33.40 4.68
C THR A 9 16.39 32.29 5.37
N GLN A 10 15.60 32.65 6.37
CA GLN A 10 14.64 31.74 6.98
C GLN A 10 13.69 31.30 5.88
N ALA A 11 13.81 30.03 5.47
CA ALA A 11 12.87 29.43 4.53
C ALA A 11 11.46 29.58 5.10
N GLN A 12 10.62 30.39 4.43
CA GLN A 12 9.23 30.60 4.83
C GLN A 12 8.55 29.23 4.93
N PRO A 13 7.75 28.98 5.98
CA PRO A 13 6.98 27.75 6.07
C PRO A 13 6.07 27.67 4.84
N SER A 14 6.18 26.59 4.08
CA SER A 14 5.37 26.33 2.88
C SER A 14 3.89 26.54 3.21
N SER A 15 3.17 27.29 2.37
CA SER A 15 1.74 27.58 2.59
C SER A 15 0.94 26.29 2.78
N SER A 16 -0.11 26.35 3.61
CA SER A 16 -1.00 25.19 3.84
C SER A 16 -1.49 24.56 2.53
N GLY A 17 -1.74 25.35 1.49
CA GLY A 17 -2.16 24.87 0.17
C GLY A 17 -1.08 24.05 -0.55
N PHE A 18 0.19 24.41 -0.41
CA PHE A 18 1.27 23.73 -1.11
C PHE A 18 1.45 22.28 -0.64
N ARG A 19 1.31 21.99 0.66
CA ARG A 19 1.39 20.60 1.14
C ARG A 19 0.26 19.71 0.59
N TRP A 20 -0.96 20.26 0.44
CA TRP A 20 -2.07 19.53 -0.18
C TRP A 20 -1.82 19.30 -1.67
N LEU A 21 -1.22 20.25 -2.37
CA LEU A 21 -0.80 20.07 -3.76
C LEU A 21 0.21 18.92 -3.90
N GLN A 22 1.20 18.83 -2.99
CA GLN A 22 2.16 17.72 -2.96
C GLN A 22 1.45 16.37 -2.76
N LEU A 23 0.45 16.32 -1.87
CA LEU A 23 -0.36 15.11 -1.65
C LEU A 23 -1.15 14.72 -2.91
N VAL A 24 -1.82 15.68 -3.55
CA VAL A 24 -2.60 15.42 -4.78
C VAL A 24 -1.71 14.92 -5.91
N MET A 25 -0.53 15.51 -6.11
CA MET A 25 0.43 15.02 -7.09
C MET A 25 0.89 13.59 -6.80
N GLY A 26 1.13 13.26 -5.52
CA GLY A 26 1.42 11.90 -5.09
C GLY A 26 0.27 10.93 -5.39
N ILE A 27 -0.98 11.33 -5.11
CA ILE A 27 -2.19 10.54 -5.42
C ILE A 27 -2.30 10.27 -6.93
N VAL A 28 -2.04 11.29 -7.78
CA VAL A 28 -2.07 11.11 -9.24
C VAL A 28 -0.97 10.16 -9.70
N CYS A 29 0.26 10.29 -9.18
CA CYS A 29 1.33 9.34 -9.48
C CYS A 29 0.93 7.90 -9.09
N MET A 30 0.31 7.71 -7.93
CA MET A 30 -0.19 6.42 -7.46
C MET A 30 -1.28 5.86 -8.38
N ALA A 31 -2.18 6.71 -8.87
CA ALA A 31 -3.21 6.31 -9.83
C ALA A 31 -2.61 5.84 -11.16
N MET A 32 -1.53 6.46 -11.61
CA MET A 32 -0.88 6.10 -12.88
C MET A 32 -0.15 4.75 -12.83
N ILE A 33 0.34 4.31 -11.69
CA ILE A 33 1.02 3.02 -11.55
C ILE A 33 0.09 1.84 -11.24
N ALA A 34 -1.16 2.11 -10.89
CA ALA A 34 -2.12 1.12 -10.41
C ALA A 34 -2.37 -0.05 -11.37
N ASN A 35 -2.36 0.23 -12.67
CA ASN A 35 -2.72 -0.74 -13.70
C ASN A 35 -1.69 -1.84 -13.91
N LEU A 36 -0.43 -1.61 -13.55
CA LEU A 36 0.60 -2.64 -13.56
C LEU A 36 0.19 -3.84 -12.67
N GLN A 37 -0.53 -3.56 -11.60
CA GLN A 37 -1.05 -4.58 -10.69
C GLN A 37 -2.51 -4.94 -10.98
N TYR A 38 -3.41 -3.97 -10.95
CA TYR A 38 -4.85 -4.23 -10.99
C TYR A 38 -5.40 -4.40 -12.41
N GLY A 39 -4.74 -3.86 -13.42
CA GLY A 39 -5.09 -4.04 -14.83
C GLY A 39 -4.55 -5.32 -15.45
N TRP A 40 -3.61 -6.00 -14.80
CA TRP A 40 -2.91 -7.17 -15.34
C TRP A 40 -3.85 -8.27 -15.85
N THR A 41 -4.93 -8.54 -15.12
CA THR A 41 -5.88 -9.59 -15.45
C THR A 41 -6.56 -9.38 -16.80
N LEU A 42 -6.66 -8.15 -17.30
CA LEU A 42 -7.23 -7.85 -18.62
C LEU A 42 -6.36 -8.33 -19.78
N PHE A 43 -5.05 -8.51 -19.53
CA PHE A 43 -4.08 -8.86 -20.55
C PHE A 43 -3.80 -10.36 -20.63
N VAL A 44 -4.12 -11.13 -19.58
CA VAL A 44 -3.76 -12.56 -19.48
C VAL A 44 -4.36 -13.37 -20.64
N ASP A 45 -5.67 -13.27 -20.86
CA ASP A 45 -6.36 -14.03 -21.90
C ASP A 45 -5.98 -13.58 -23.32
N PRO A 46 -5.87 -12.27 -23.63
CA PRO A 46 -5.36 -11.80 -24.93
C PRO A 46 -3.93 -12.28 -25.23
N ILE A 47 -3.02 -12.28 -24.23
CA ILE A 47 -1.66 -12.78 -24.42
C ILE A 47 -1.67 -14.29 -24.66
N ASP A 48 -2.44 -15.05 -23.86
CA ASP A 48 -2.54 -16.50 -24.03
C ASP A 48 -3.15 -16.89 -25.37
N GLY A 49 -4.17 -16.17 -25.81
CA GLY A 49 -4.77 -16.37 -27.14
C GLY A 49 -3.82 -16.10 -28.29
N ALA A 50 -2.87 -15.16 -28.14
CA ALA A 50 -1.89 -14.82 -29.17
C ALA A 50 -0.67 -15.74 -29.22
N HIS A 51 -0.20 -16.20 -28.06
CA HIS A 51 1.09 -16.89 -27.93
C HIS A 51 0.99 -18.34 -27.43
N HIS A 52 -0.14 -18.75 -26.88
CA HIS A 52 -0.37 -20.09 -26.30
C HIS A 52 0.68 -20.49 -25.23
N TRP A 53 1.12 -19.52 -24.39
CA TRP A 53 2.11 -19.76 -23.35
C TRP A 53 1.53 -20.45 -22.11
N GLY A 54 0.20 -20.45 -21.98
CA GLY A 54 -0.52 -20.92 -20.79
C GLY A 54 -0.67 -19.86 -19.73
N ARG A 55 -1.88 -19.71 -19.21
CA ARG A 55 -2.24 -18.70 -18.20
C ARG A 55 -1.31 -18.70 -16.96
N ALA A 56 -0.88 -19.90 -16.51
CA ALA A 56 0.00 -20.02 -15.36
C ALA A 56 1.36 -19.35 -15.59
N ALA A 57 1.98 -19.53 -16.76
CA ALA A 57 3.24 -18.91 -17.11
C ALA A 57 3.10 -17.38 -17.24
N ILE A 58 1.98 -16.91 -17.82
CA ILE A 58 1.68 -15.48 -17.94
C ILE A 58 1.46 -14.87 -16.53
N GLN A 59 0.74 -15.56 -15.66
CA GLN A 59 0.51 -15.11 -14.27
C GLN A 59 1.79 -15.09 -13.43
N PHE A 60 2.79 -15.88 -13.77
CA PHE A 60 4.09 -15.84 -13.09
C PHE A 60 4.79 -14.49 -13.27
N ALA A 61 4.57 -13.79 -14.40
CA ALA A 61 5.03 -12.40 -14.57
C ALA A 61 4.46 -11.46 -13.51
N PHE A 62 3.19 -11.64 -13.13
CA PHE A 62 2.58 -10.88 -12.02
C PHE A 62 3.26 -11.15 -10.68
N THR A 63 3.63 -12.39 -10.40
CA THR A 63 4.38 -12.73 -9.19
C THR A 63 5.75 -12.04 -9.16
N ILE A 64 6.48 -12.06 -10.29
CA ILE A 64 7.76 -11.35 -10.43
C ILE A 64 7.56 -9.84 -10.17
N PHE A 65 6.52 -9.25 -10.77
CA PHE A 65 6.18 -7.84 -10.57
C PHE A 65 5.96 -7.52 -9.08
N VAL A 66 5.10 -8.28 -8.37
CA VAL A 66 4.76 -8.01 -6.96
C VAL A 66 5.98 -8.17 -6.04
N VAL A 67 6.79 -9.20 -6.26
CA VAL A 67 8.02 -9.43 -5.47
C VAL A 67 8.99 -8.28 -5.68
N THR A 68 9.21 -7.88 -6.93
CA THR A 68 10.12 -6.78 -7.27
C THR A 68 9.60 -5.45 -6.72
N GLU A 69 8.29 -5.16 -6.91
CA GLU A 69 7.63 -3.95 -6.41
C GLU A 69 7.80 -3.78 -4.90
N THR A 70 7.76 -4.88 -4.15
CA THR A 70 7.73 -4.77 -2.68
C THR A 70 9.11 -4.89 -2.04
N TRP A 71 9.97 -5.79 -2.52
CA TRP A 71 11.24 -6.07 -1.87
C TRP A 71 12.36 -5.10 -2.25
N LEU A 72 12.22 -4.36 -3.36
CA LEU A 72 13.18 -3.32 -3.73
C LEU A 72 12.87 -1.96 -3.11
N VAL A 73 11.65 -1.74 -2.61
CA VAL A 73 11.26 -0.46 -1.97
C VAL A 73 12.25 0.04 -0.92
N PRO A 74 12.86 -0.77 -0.04
CA PRO A 74 13.83 -0.26 0.92
C PRO A 74 15.04 0.41 0.27
N VAL A 75 15.54 -0.16 -0.83
CA VAL A 75 16.69 0.38 -1.58
C VAL A 75 16.28 1.69 -2.28
N GLU A 76 15.15 1.68 -2.97
CA GLU A 76 14.59 2.85 -3.67
C GLU A 76 14.30 3.99 -2.70
N ALA A 77 13.71 3.68 -1.56
CA ALA A 77 13.40 4.63 -0.50
C ALA A 77 14.65 5.23 0.16
N TRP A 78 15.74 4.47 0.25
CA TRP A 78 17.04 5.01 0.69
C TRP A 78 17.55 6.10 -0.27
N PHE A 79 17.40 5.88 -1.59
CA PHE A 79 17.70 6.92 -2.58
C PHE A 79 16.82 8.15 -2.40
N VAL A 80 15.52 7.98 -2.06
CA VAL A 80 14.61 9.09 -1.76
C VAL A 80 15.06 9.89 -0.55
N ASP A 81 15.42 9.22 0.54
CA ASP A 81 15.85 9.89 1.77
C ASP A 81 17.19 10.63 1.59
N LYS A 82 18.05 10.16 0.66
CA LYS A 82 19.36 10.74 0.37
C LYS A 82 19.34 11.84 -0.69
N TYR A 83 18.56 11.65 -1.77
CA TYR A 83 18.60 12.52 -2.96
C TYR A 83 17.27 13.25 -3.21
N GLY A 84 16.26 12.97 -2.40
CA GLY A 84 14.92 13.52 -2.53
C GLY A 84 13.99 12.74 -3.47
N PRO A 85 12.68 13.02 -3.42
CA PRO A 85 11.65 12.24 -4.11
C PRO A 85 11.67 12.41 -5.63
N ARG A 86 12.09 13.58 -6.14
CA ARG A 86 11.99 13.94 -7.56
C ARG A 86 12.68 12.93 -8.47
N LEU A 87 13.97 12.65 -8.23
CA LEU A 87 14.77 11.78 -9.09
C LEU A 87 14.23 10.35 -9.10
N VAL A 88 13.78 9.85 -7.95
CA VAL A 88 13.29 8.49 -7.83
C VAL A 88 11.94 8.33 -8.53
N ILE A 89 11.04 9.32 -8.43
CA ILE A 89 9.76 9.29 -9.17
C ILE A 89 9.99 9.44 -10.68
N MET A 90 10.92 10.30 -11.13
CA MET A 90 11.30 10.40 -12.56
C MET A 90 11.79 9.06 -13.09
N PHE A 91 12.71 8.43 -12.37
CA PHE A 91 13.22 7.10 -12.69
C PHE A 91 12.08 6.06 -12.73
N GLY A 92 11.19 6.08 -11.72
CA GLY A 92 10.01 5.23 -11.67
C GLY A 92 9.11 5.40 -12.90
N GLY A 93 8.83 6.63 -13.31
CA GLY A 93 8.04 6.93 -14.52
C GLY A 93 8.64 6.35 -15.80
N ILE A 94 9.97 6.45 -15.94
CA ILE A 94 10.70 5.84 -17.07
C ILE A 94 10.60 4.32 -17.04
N MET A 95 10.78 3.69 -15.86
CA MET A 95 10.71 2.23 -15.72
C MET A 95 9.29 1.70 -16.00
N ILE A 96 8.25 2.43 -15.60
CA ILE A 96 6.85 2.11 -15.90
C ILE A 96 6.60 2.13 -17.41
N ALA A 97 6.98 3.23 -18.08
CA ALA A 97 6.85 3.33 -19.54
C ALA A 97 7.61 2.20 -20.24
N LEU A 98 8.86 1.94 -19.83
CA LEU A 98 9.68 0.88 -20.40
C LEU A 98 9.03 -0.50 -20.21
N ALA A 99 8.52 -0.80 -19.01
CA ALA A 99 7.87 -2.08 -18.73
C ALA A 99 6.66 -2.34 -19.64
N TRP A 100 5.82 -1.34 -19.82
CA TRP A 100 4.63 -1.45 -20.66
C TRP A 100 5.00 -1.54 -22.15
N VAL A 101 5.99 -0.77 -22.59
CA VAL A 101 6.50 -0.86 -23.96
C VAL A 101 7.11 -2.25 -24.23
N LEU A 102 7.89 -2.79 -23.29
CA LEU A 102 8.42 -4.15 -23.43
C LEU A 102 7.30 -5.20 -23.46
N ASN A 103 6.24 -5.06 -22.65
CA ASN A 103 5.07 -5.93 -22.72
C ASN A 103 4.35 -5.85 -24.07
N SER A 104 4.29 -4.66 -24.69
CA SER A 104 3.71 -4.47 -26.03
C SER A 104 4.45 -5.29 -27.11
N TYR A 105 5.77 -5.42 -26.98
CA TYR A 105 6.63 -6.16 -27.90
C TYR A 105 7.00 -7.56 -27.42
N ALA A 106 6.39 -8.06 -26.33
CA ALA A 106 6.76 -9.33 -25.75
C ALA A 106 6.44 -10.50 -26.71
N SER A 107 7.48 -11.05 -27.32
CA SER A 107 7.44 -12.23 -28.19
C SER A 107 7.90 -13.52 -27.48
N SER A 108 8.30 -13.42 -26.23
CA SER A 108 8.73 -14.55 -25.40
C SER A 108 8.40 -14.32 -23.92
N LEU A 109 8.23 -15.41 -23.16
CA LEU A 109 8.06 -15.34 -21.70
C LEU A 109 9.24 -14.64 -21.00
N ALA A 110 10.45 -14.81 -21.51
CA ALA A 110 11.64 -14.15 -20.95
C ALA A 110 11.53 -12.61 -21.04
N LEU A 111 11.03 -12.08 -22.16
CA LEU A 111 10.81 -10.64 -22.31
C LEU A 111 9.67 -10.15 -21.45
N LEU A 112 8.56 -10.93 -21.33
CA LEU A 112 7.44 -10.63 -20.45
C LEU A 112 7.90 -10.56 -18.96
N TYR A 113 8.74 -11.50 -18.53
CA TYR A 113 9.29 -11.51 -17.16
C TYR A 113 10.26 -10.36 -16.92
N THR A 114 11.07 -10.01 -17.92
CA THR A 114 11.95 -8.84 -17.85
C THR A 114 11.14 -7.55 -17.71
N ALA A 115 10.06 -7.42 -18.48
CA ALA A 115 9.14 -6.29 -18.37
C ALA A 115 8.49 -6.22 -16.97
N ALA A 116 8.13 -7.37 -16.41
CA ALA A 116 7.57 -7.44 -15.04
C ALA A 116 8.57 -6.95 -13.98
N VAL A 117 9.87 -7.25 -14.12
CA VAL A 117 10.93 -6.71 -13.24
C VAL A 117 11.00 -5.20 -13.35
N PHE A 118 11.07 -4.62 -14.56
CA PHE A 118 11.08 -3.16 -14.74
C PHE A 118 9.81 -2.49 -14.19
N GLY A 119 8.66 -3.13 -14.42
CA GLY A 119 7.38 -2.66 -13.87
C GLY A 119 7.38 -2.63 -12.34
N GLY A 120 7.89 -3.68 -11.71
CA GLY A 120 8.03 -3.77 -10.26
C GLY A 120 8.96 -2.69 -9.69
N ILE A 121 10.15 -2.50 -10.30
CA ILE A 121 11.07 -1.42 -9.95
C ILE A 121 10.36 -0.05 -10.07
N GLY A 122 9.71 0.21 -11.20
CA GLY A 122 9.03 1.50 -11.40
C GLY A 122 7.89 1.74 -10.42
N ALA A 123 7.04 0.74 -10.19
CA ALA A 123 5.91 0.84 -9.28
C ALA A 123 6.36 0.98 -7.82
N GLY A 124 7.36 0.21 -7.37
CA GLY A 124 7.93 0.30 -6.03
C GLY A 124 8.55 1.67 -5.76
N ALA A 125 9.35 2.17 -6.70
CA ALA A 125 9.96 3.50 -6.62
C ALA A 125 8.92 4.61 -6.45
N VAL A 126 7.85 4.59 -7.23
CA VAL A 126 6.78 5.61 -7.13
C VAL A 126 5.97 5.42 -5.85
N TYR A 127 5.55 4.19 -5.54
CA TYR A 127 4.73 3.88 -4.36
C TYR A 127 5.43 4.30 -3.07
N GLY A 128 6.62 3.78 -2.84
CA GLY A 128 7.41 4.06 -1.63
C GLY A 128 7.70 5.54 -1.46
N THR A 129 8.04 6.22 -2.57
CA THR A 129 8.33 7.66 -2.58
C THR A 129 7.11 8.50 -2.26
N CYS A 130 5.96 8.25 -2.90
CA CYS A 130 4.75 9.04 -2.68
C CYS A 130 4.24 8.90 -1.25
N VAL A 131 4.20 7.68 -0.71
CA VAL A 131 3.80 7.44 0.69
C VAL A 131 4.79 8.10 1.65
N GLY A 132 6.10 7.88 1.47
CA GLY A 132 7.14 8.47 2.32
C GLY A 132 7.12 10.01 2.30
N ASN A 133 6.92 10.62 1.14
CA ASN A 133 6.80 12.07 1.00
C ASN A 133 5.53 12.60 1.70
N ALA A 134 4.39 11.90 1.57
CA ALA A 134 3.16 12.26 2.27
C ALA A 134 3.33 12.23 3.80
N LEU A 135 4.03 11.23 4.35
CA LEU A 135 4.34 11.14 5.78
C LEU A 135 5.18 12.33 6.28
N LYS A 136 6.13 12.81 5.45
CA LYS A 136 6.98 13.97 5.77
C LYS A 136 6.21 15.31 5.72
N TRP A 137 5.28 15.46 4.77
CA TRP A 137 4.47 16.66 4.64
C TRP A 137 3.34 16.76 5.67
N PHE A 138 2.85 15.64 6.19
CA PHE A 138 1.70 15.57 7.09
C PHE A 138 2.02 14.85 8.42
N PRO A 139 2.99 15.33 9.22
CA PRO A 139 3.28 14.73 10.51
C PRO A 139 2.10 14.87 11.50
N ASP A 140 1.22 15.84 11.25
CA ASP A 140 -0.02 16.09 12.01
C ASP A 140 -1.19 15.15 11.62
N ARG A 141 -1.14 14.52 10.44
CA ARG A 141 -2.20 13.66 9.89
C ARG A 141 -1.63 12.52 9.04
N ARG A 142 -0.67 11.80 9.58
CA ARG A 142 0.06 10.74 8.85
C ARG A 142 -0.85 9.65 8.32
N GLY A 143 -1.86 9.23 9.12
CA GLY A 143 -2.81 8.21 8.72
C GLY A 143 -3.64 8.63 7.51
N LEU A 144 -4.24 9.82 7.57
CA LEU A 144 -5.01 10.38 6.45
C LEU A 144 -4.14 10.54 5.20
N ALA A 145 -2.93 11.09 5.34
CA ALA A 145 -2.04 11.35 4.21
C ALA A 145 -1.57 10.05 3.54
N ALA A 146 -1.12 9.06 4.32
CA ALA A 146 -0.74 7.75 3.80
C ALA A 146 -1.94 7.04 3.15
N GLY A 147 -3.10 7.08 3.80
CA GLY A 147 -4.33 6.46 3.29
C GLY A 147 -4.83 7.11 2.00
N ALA A 148 -4.84 8.45 1.91
CA ALA A 148 -5.22 9.15 0.70
C ALA A 148 -4.26 8.86 -0.47
N THR A 149 -2.95 8.81 -0.19
CA THR A 149 -1.94 8.43 -1.17
C THR A 149 -2.16 7.00 -1.67
N ALA A 150 -2.35 6.05 -0.74
CA ALA A 150 -2.60 4.66 -1.09
C ALA A 150 -3.95 4.44 -1.80
N ALA A 151 -4.98 5.25 -1.51
CA ALA A 151 -6.26 5.21 -2.22
C ALA A 151 -6.13 5.58 -3.70
N GLY A 152 -5.16 6.43 -4.06
CA GLY A 152 -4.83 6.74 -5.46
C GLY A 152 -4.52 5.49 -6.28
N PHE A 153 -3.86 4.51 -5.67
CA PHE A 153 -3.57 3.23 -6.32
C PHE A 153 -4.85 2.43 -6.66
N GLY A 154 -5.85 2.41 -5.77
CA GLY A 154 -7.15 1.80 -6.07
C GLY A 154 -7.98 2.59 -7.08
N ALA A 155 -8.05 3.92 -6.91
CA ALA A 155 -8.82 4.81 -7.78
C ALA A 155 -8.29 4.80 -9.22
N GLY A 156 -6.98 4.74 -9.42
CA GLY A 156 -6.35 4.68 -10.75
C GLY A 156 -6.84 3.48 -11.56
N ALA A 157 -6.89 2.31 -10.93
CA ALA A 157 -7.44 1.12 -11.58
C ALA A 157 -8.92 1.29 -11.93
N ALA A 158 -9.74 1.79 -11.00
CA ALA A 158 -11.17 2.00 -11.23
C ALA A 158 -11.44 2.92 -12.42
N LEU A 159 -10.63 3.96 -12.60
CA LEU A 159 -10.77 4.92 -13.70
C LEU A 159 -10.31 4.37 -15.05
N THR A 160 -9.34 3.46 -15.09
CA THR A 160 -8.62 3.11 -16.31
C THR A 160 -8.87 1.69 -16.81
N VAL A 161 -9.38 0.77 -15.97
CA VAL A 161 -9.71 -0.61 -16.36
C VAL A 161 -10.68 -0.65 -17.55
N VAL A 162 -11.74 0.18 -17.54
CA VAL A 162 -12.73 0.22 -18.64
C VAL A 162 -12.13 0.78 -19.94
N PRO A 163 -11.41 1.93 -19.94
CA PRO A 163 -10.68 2.39 -21.13
C PRO A 163 -9.67 1.36 -21.67
N ILE A 164 -8.89 0.70 -20.80
CA ILE A 164 -7.93 -0.33 -21.21
C ILE A 164 -8.66 -1.51 -21.87
N ALA A 165 -9.74 -2.03 -21.26
CA ALA A 165 -10.51 -3.14 -21.81
C ALA A 165 -11.10 -2.81 -23.18
N LYS A 166 -11.64 -1.59 -23.37
CA LYS A 166 -12.13 -1.10 -24.66
C LYS A 166 -11.03 -1.01 -25.70
N MET A 167 -9.85 -0.54 -25.34
CA MET A 167 -8.72 -0.43 -26.24
C MET A 167 -8.20 -1.82 -26.65
N ILE A 168 -8.12 -2.77 -25.72
CA ILE A 168 -7.77 -4.17 -26.01
C ILE A 168 -8.74 -4.77 -27.03
N ALA A 169 -10.05 -4.55 -26.86
CA ALA A 169 -11.07 -5.05 -27.78
C ALA A 169 -11.03 -4.40 -29.16
N ALA A 170 -10.68 -3.11 -29.23
CA ALA A 170 -10.68 -2.35 -30.51
C ALA A 170 -9.36 -2.46 -31.29
N SER A 171 -8.21 -2.47 -30.58
CA SER A 171 -6.88 -2.29 -31.19
C SER A 171 -5.85 -3.33 -30.78
N GLY A 172 -6.26 -4.29 -29.93
CA GLY A 172 -5.38 -5.32 -29.40
C GLY A 172 -4.64 -4.91 -28.14
N TYR A 173 -4.13 -5.91 -27.41
CA TYR A 173 -3.47 -5.72 -26.12
C TYR A 173 -2.10 -5.01 -26.26
N GLN A 174 -1.40 -5.20 -27.39
CA GLN A 174 -0.12 -4.54 -27.67
C GLN A 174 -0.27 -3.03 -27.71
N THR A 175 -1.28 -2.53 -28.43
CA THR A 175 -1.58 -1.10 -28.52
C THR A 175 -1.98 -0.54 -27.16
N ALA A 176 -2.81 -1.28 -26.39
CA ALA A 176 -3.18 -0.88 -25.05
C ALA A 176 -1.96 -0.77 -24.11
N PHE A 177 -1.04 -1.73 -24.14
CA PHE A 177 0.20 -1.64 -23.40
C PHE A 177 1.03 -0.42 -23.82
N PHE A 178 1.22 -0.19 -25.11
CA PHE A 178 2.03 0.89 -25.60
C PHE A 178 1.47 2.27 -25.20
N ASP A 179 0.21 2.54 -25.53
CA ASP A 179 -0.40 3.85 -25.34
C ASP A 179 -0.56 4.20 -23.85
N PHE A 180 -1.08 3.26 -23.03
CA PHE A 180 -1.19 3.48 -21.60
C PHE A 180 0.18 3.56 -20.91
N GLY A 181 1.14 2.76 -21.37
CA GLY A 181 2.50 2.78 -20.83
C GLY A 181 3.19 4.13 -21.02
N ILE A 182 3.18 4.64 -22.25
CA ILE A 182 3.75 5.97 -22.55
C ILE A 182 2.97 7.06 -21.81
N GLY A 183 1.63 7.04 -21.88
CA GLY A 183 0.79 8.06 -21.24
C GLY A 183 0.98 8.13 -19.72
N GLN A 184 0.91 6.98 -19.05
CA GLN A 184 1.04 6.92 -17.58
C GLN A 184 2.46 7.20 -17.13
N GLY A 185 3.46 6.62 -17.78
CA GLY A 185 4.86 6.89 -17.44
C GLY A 185 5.25 8.35 -17.66
N LEU A 186 4.76 8.97 -18.73
CA LEU A 186 4.98 10.40 -19.01
C LEU A 186 4.34 11.29 -17.97
N ILE A 187 3.10 11.00 -17.53
CA ILE A 187 2.42 11.78 -16.46
C ILE A 187 3.24 11.69 -15.17
N VAL A 188 3.67 10.50 -14.75
CA VAL A 188 4.51 10.33 -13.56
C VAL A 188 5.82 11.10 -13.70
N PHE A 189 6.50 10.99 -14.84
CA PHE A 189 7.74 11.68 -15.13
C PHE A 189 7.59 13.21 -15.05
N LEU A 190 6.53 13.77 -15.65
CA LEU A 190 6.29 15.22 -15.65
C LEU A 190 5.91 15.73 -14.25
N LEU A 191 5.06 15.01 -13.51
CA LEU A 191 4.70 15.37 -12.13
C LEU A 191 5.89 15.36 -11.19
N ALA A 192 6.87 14.50 -11.43
CA ALA A 192 8.08 14.42 -10.62
C ALA A 192 8.84 15.75 -10.53
N PHE A 193 8.80 16.60 -11.56
CA PHE A 193 9.44 17.91 -11.54
C PHE A 193 8.89 18.83 -10.45
N PHE A 194 7.65 18.64 -10.04
CA PHE A 194 6.94 19.48 -9.08
C PHE A 194 6.90 18.86 -7.68
N ILE A 195 7.23 17.57 -7.55
CA ILE A 195 7.27 16.90 -6.24
C ILE A 195 8.55 17.25 -5.50
N GLN A 196 8.40 17.67 -4.24
CA GLN A 196 9.49 18.12 -3.38
C GLN A 196 9.31 17.61 -1.96
N PRO A 197 10.39 17.38 -1.21
CA PRO A 197 10.30 17.16 0.22
C PRO A 197 10.00 18.49 0.94
N PRO A 198 9.49 18.49 2.18
CA PRO A 198 9.36 19.70 2.96
C PRO A 198 10.74 20.31 3.24
N ALA A 199 10.89 21.63 3.01
CA ALA A 199 12.14 22.35 3.21
C ALA A 199 12.61 22.36 4.67
N VAL A 200 11.64 22.34 5.62
CA VAL A 200 11.88 22.28 7.06
C VAL A 200 10.98 21.20 7.63
N SER A 201 11.46 20.47 8.63
CA SER A 201 10.63 19.52 9.36
C SER A 201 9.42 20.25 9.94
N ILE A 202 8.23 19.85 9.50
CA ILE A 202 6.98 20.48 9.94
C ILE A 202 6.67 19.95 11.35
N PRO A 203 6.71 20.79 12.40
CA PRO A 203 6.36 20.32 13.73
C PRO A 203 4.87 19.97 13.80
N PRO A 204 4.48 18.88 14.47
CA PRO A 204 3.08 18.55 14.68
C PRO A 204 2.39 19.66 15.47
N LYS A 205 1.20 20.08 15.04
CA LYS A 205 0.42 21.07 15.77
C LYS A 205 0.01 20.54 17.13
N LYS A 206 0.40 21.20 18.21
CA LYS A 206 0.21 20.78 19.62
C LYS A 206 -1.23 20.38 20.00
N LYS A 207 -2.25 20.78 19.25
CA LYS A 207 -3.66 20.62 19.61
C LYS A 207 -4.34 19.35 19.05
N GLN A 208 -3.65 18.55 18.22
CA GLN A 208 -4.26 17.37 17.56
C GLN A 208 -3.70 16.02 18.02
N LEU A 209 -2.72 15.98 18.94
CA LEU A 209 -1.95 14.75 19.17
C LEU A 209 -2.02 14.28 20.62
N ASN A 210 -3.08 13.54 20.94
CA ASN A 210 -3.03 12.52 22.00
C ASN A 210 -2.31 11.23 21.48
N LEU A 211 -1.58 11.33 20.35
CA LEU A 211 -0.87 10.19 19.76
C LEU A 211 0.59 10.22 20.23
N PRO A 212 1.11 9.11 20.78
CA PRO A 212 2.53 8.99 21.09
C PRO A 212 3.33 9.06 19.77
N GLN A 213 4.14 10.09 19.61
CA GLN A 213 5.07 10.26 18.48
C GLN A 213 6.46 10.55 19.02
N THR A 214 7.48 9.89 18.46
CA THR A 214 8.86 10.16 18.82
C THR A 214 9.34 11.50 18.27
N LYS A 215 10.22 12.15 19.02
CA LYS A 215 10.99 13.31 18.56
C LYS A 215 12.37 12.93 18.05
N VAL A 216 12.74 11.66 18.18
CA VAL A 216 14.04 11.12 17.78
C VAL A 216 13.90 10.46 16.40
N ASP A 217 14.83 10.75 15.49
CA ASP A 217 14.89 10.11 14.17
C ASP A 217 15.81 8.89 14.21
N PHE A 218 15.26 7.72 13.89
CA PHE A 218 15.99 6.45 13.87
C PHE A 218 16.48 6.11 12.45
N THR A 219 17.74 5.75 12.34
CA THR A 219 18.33 5.25 11.10
C THR A 219 17.81 3.83 10.78
N PRO A 220 17.80 3.42 9.48
CA PRO A 220 17.35 2.08 9.08
C PRO A 220 18.01 0.93 9.85
N PRO A 221 19.33 0.92 10.10
CA PRO A 221 19.96 -0.12 10.93
C PRO A 221 19.47 -0.17 12.37
N GLN A 222 19.16 1.00 12.98
CA GLN A 222 18.58 1.06 14.33
C GLN A 222 17.16 0.51 14.35
N VAL A 223 16.38 0.80 13.31
CA VAL A 223 15.01 0.27 13.15
C VAL A 223 15.03 -1.25 13.07
N LEU A 224 15.89 -1.84 12.24
CA LEU A 224 16.03 -3.30 12.10
C LEU A 224 16.48 -4.00 13.40
N ARG A 225 17.19 -3.29 14.29
CA ARG A 225 17.59 -3.82 15.59
C ARG A 225 16.49 -3.69 16.66
N SER A 226 15.44 -2.93 16.39
CA SER A 226 14.37 -2.71 17.37
C SER A 226 13.33 -3.84 17.31
N PRO A 227 13.01 -4.49 18.46
CA PRO A 227 12.01 -5.57 18.49
C PRO A 227 10.62 -5.11 18.03
N ILE A 228 10.24 -3.85 18.28
CA ILE A 228 8.94 -3.31 17.88
C ILE A 228 8.76 -3.31 16.36
N PHE A 229 9.83 -3.11 15.57
CA PHE A 229 9.77 -3.19 14.12
C PHE A 229 9.33 -4.59 13.67
N TRP A 230 9.93 -5.64 14.21
CA TRP A 230 9.62 -7.01 13.83
C TRP A 230 8.22 -7.45 14.27
N VAL A 231 7.74 -6.93 15.41
CA VAL A 231 6.35 -7.16 15.82
C VAL A 231 5.39 -6.47 14.85
N MET A 232 5.63 -5.23 14.45
CA MET A 232 4.82 -4.55 13.43
C MET A 232 4.89 -5.28 12.09
N TYR A 233 6.07 -5.76 11.69
CA TYR A 233 6.28 -6.54 10.48
C TYR A 233 5.45 -7.83 10.48
N LEU A 234 5.51 -8.59 11.56
CA LEU A 234 4.74 -9.82 11.73
C LEU A 234 3.24 -9.57 11.63
N VAL A 235 2.74 -8.56 12.35
CA VAL A 235 1.31 -8.21 12.33
C VAL A 235 0.89 -7.76 10.93
N PHE A 236 1.73 -7.01 10.23
CA PHE A 236 1.49 -6.65 8.84
C PHE A 236 1.41 -7.89 7.93
N VAL A 237 2.36 -8.82 8.04
CA VAL A 237 2.33 -10.09 7.28
C VAL A 237 1.04 -10.86 7.54
N MET A 238 0.62 -10.98 8.81
CA MET A 238 -0.58 -11.74 9.19
C MET A 238 -1.84 -11.18 8.53
N VAL A 239 -2.06 -9.86 8.61
CA VAL A 239 -3.23 -9.20 8.01
C VAL A 239 -3.14 -9.19 6.49
N ALA A 240 -1.97 -8.87 5.95
CA ALA A 240 -1.75 -8.86 4.50
C ALA A 240 -1.95 -10.25 3.88
N ALA A 241 -1.50 -11.32 4.55
CA ALA A 241 -1.72 -12.69 4.08
C ALA A 241 -3.21 -13.03 4.03
N GLY A 242 -3.97 -12.73 5.09
CA GLY A 242 -5.41 -12.93 5.11
C GLY A 242 -6.14 -12.22 3.97
N GLY A 243 -5.80 -10.95 3.74
CA GLY A 243 -6.42 -10.14 2.68
C GLY A 243 -6.03 -10.55 1.27
N LEU A 244 -4.76 -10.84 1.04
CA LEU A 244 -4.31 -11.32 -0.28
C LEU A 244 -4.86 -12.71 -0.60
N MET A 245 -4.97 -13.60 0.39
CA MET A 245 -5.64 -14.90 0.24
C MET A 245 -7.11 -14.71 -0.13
N ALA A 246 -7.84 -13.86 0.60
CA ALA A 246 -9.24 -13.56 0.30
C ALA A 246 -9.39 -12.98 -1.12
N ALA A 247 -8.58 -11.99 -1.49
CA ALA A 247 -8.63 -11.37 -2.82
C ALA A 247 -8.37 -12.36 -3.96
N ALA A 248 -7.46 -13.32 -3.77
CA ALA A 248 -7.13 -14.32 -4.77
C ALA A 248 -8.20 -15.42 -4.88
N GLN A 249 -8.95 -15.69 -3.80
CA GLN A 249 -9.85 -16.84 -3.70
C GLN A 249 -11.35 -16.46 -3.79
N ILE A 250 -11.69 -15.17 -3.87
CA ILE A 250 -13.10 -14.72 -3.90
C ILE A 250 -13.89 -15.35 -5.06
N ALA A 251 -13.29 -15.42 -6.26
CA ALA A 251 -13.94 -16.01 -7.41
C ALA A 251 -14.06 -17.54 -7.30
N PRO A 252 -12.99 -18.32 -7.00
CA PRO A 252 -13.10 -19.74 -6.69
C PRO A 252 -14.15 -20.07 -5.62
N ILE A 253 -14.17 -19.32 -4.50
CA ILE A 253 -15.16 -19.51 -3.43
C ILE A 253 -16.59 -19.32 -3.96
N ALA A 254 -16.85 -18.24 -4.71
CA ALA A 254 -18.17 -17.96 -5.25
C ALA A 254 -18.64 -19.02 -6.26
N HIS A 255 -17.72 -19.60 -7.03
CA HIS A 255 -18.01 -20.69 -7.96
C HIS A 255 -18.31 -22.01 -7.22
N ASP A 256 -17.49 -22.37 -6.23
CA ASP A 256 -17.68 -23.59 -5.44
C ASP A 256 -18.96 -23.53 -4.59
N TYR A 257 -19.32 -22.35 -4.10
CA TYR A 257 -20.59 -22.10 -3.41
C TYR A 257 -21.78 -21.99 -4.36
N LYS A 258 -21.54 -22.04 -5.70
CA LYS A 258 -22.57 -21.97 -6.75
C LYS A 258 -23.39 -20.66 -6.72
N ILE A 259 -22.80 -19.59 -6.19
CA ILE A 259 -23.46 -18.28 -6.09
C ILE A 259 -22.91 -17.25 -7.08
N ALA A 260 -21.83 -17.54 -7.80
CA ALA A 260 -21.13 -16.59 -8.67
C ALA A 260 -22.06 -15.81 -9.62
N ASN A 261 -22.99 -16.52 -10.25
CA ASN A 261 -23.93 -15.96 -11.24
C ASN A 261 -25.33 -15.65 -10.63
N THR A 262 -25.54 -15.88 -9.33
CA THR A 262 -26.82 -15.62 -8.69
C THR A 262 -27.10 -14.12 -8.68
N PRO A 263 -28.26 -13.64 -9.17
CA PRO A 263 -28.57 -12.22 -9.16
C PRO A 263 -28.80 -11.72 -7.74
N VAL A 264 -28.13 -10.64 -7.37
CA VAL A 264 -28.27 -9.93 -6.10
C VAL A 264 -28.72 -8.51 -6.40
N THR A 265 -29.75 -8.06 -5.68
CA THR A 265 -30.26 -6.69 -5.77
C THR A 265 -29.95 -5.95 -4.49
N LEU A 266 -29.15 -4.88 -4.57
CA LEU A 266 -28.81 -4.00 -3.45
C LEU A 266 -28.93 -2.55 -3.91
N ALA A 267 -29.58 -1.72 -3.12
CA ALA A 267 -29.77 -0.29 -3.39
C ALA A 267 -30.31 0.02 -4.81
N GLY A 268 -31.17 -0.84 -5.35
CA GLY A 268 -31.76 -0.69 -6.69
C GLY A 268 -30.89 -1.19 -7.85
N PHE A 269 -29.65 -1.64 -7.59
CA PHE A 269 -28.79 -2.26 -8.60
C PHE A 269 -28.90 -3.77 -8.55
N GLN A 270 -29.03 -4.42 -9.70
CA GLN A 270 -29.04 -5.87 -9.83
C GLN A 270 -27.82 -6.33 -10.62
N MET A 271 -27.02 -7.21 -10.02
CA MET A 271 -25.84 -7.78 -10.65
C MET A 271 -25.63 -9.23 -10.17
N ALA A 272 -24.85 -10.02 -10.91
CA ALA A 272 -24.37 -11.31 -10.44
C ALA A 272 -23.53 -11.15 -9.16
N ALA A 273 -23.72 -12.02 -8.17
CA ALA A 273 -23.11 -11.89 -6.85
C ALA A 273 -21.57 -11.69 -6.88
N LEU A 274 -20.86 -12.48 -7.71
CA LEU A 274 -19.41 -12.33 -7.85
C LEU A 274 -19.02 -10.96 -8.42
N THR A 275 -19.69 -10.53 -9.49
CA THR A 275 -19.42 -9.22 -10.11
C THR A 275 -19.70 -8.08 -9.14
N PHE A 276 -20.80 -8.19 -8.39
CA PHE A 276 -21.20 -7.19 -7.39
C PHE A 276 -20.18 -7.14 -6.24
N ALA A 277 -19.78 -8.30 -5.70
CA ALA A 277 -18.76 -8.42 -4.65
C ALA A 277 -17.46 -7.72 -5.09
N ILE A 278 -16.89 -8.11 -6.23
CA ILE A 278 -15.63 -7.54 -6.73
C ILE A 278 -15.74 -6.02 -6.95
N SER A 279 -16.89 -5.54 -7.44
CA SER A 279 -17.10 -4.10 -7.66
C SER A 279 -17.14 -3.31 -6.34
N LEU A 280 -17.87 -3.80 -5.35
CA LEU A 280 -17.94 -3.18 -4.04
C LEU A 280 -16.60 -3.27 -3.29
N ASP A 281 -15.90 -4.41 -3.39
CA ASP A 281 -14.59 -4.59 -2.77
C ASP A 281 -13.61 -3.50 -3.19
N ARG A 282 -13.57 -3.14 -4.47
CA ARG A 282 -12.68 -2.08 -4.98
C ARG A 282 -13.06 -0.70 -4.45
N ILE A 283 -14.35 -0.41 -4.36
CA ILE A 283 -14.86 0.86 -3.82
C ILE A 283 -14.52 0.97 -2.34
N PHE A 284 -14.80 -0.09 -1.58
CA PHE A 284 -14.59 -0.11 -0.13
C PHE A 284 -13.11 -0.15 0.23
N ASP A 285 -12.26 -0.92 -0.48
CA ASP A 285 -10.79 -0.91 -0.30
C ASP A 285 -10.21 0.49 -0.56
N GLY A 286 -10.63 1.15 -1.64
CA GLY A 286 -10.18 2.51 -1.95
C GLY A 286 -10.60 3.54 -0.91
N PHE A 287 -11.87 3.52 -0.47
CA PHE A 287 -12.40 4.45 0.53
C PHE A 287 -11.90 4.14 1.94
N GLY A 288 -11.75 2.87 2.29
CA GLY A 288 -11.31 2.42 3.62
C GLY A 288 -9.95 3.01 4.01
N ARG A 289 -9.01 3.11 3.08
CA ARG A 289 -7.65 3.61 3.34
C ARG A 289 -7.63 5.04 3.93
N PRO A 290 -8.18 6.07 3.28
CA PRO A 290 -8.21 7.41 3.87
C PRO A 290 -9.12 7.50 5.09
N PHE A 291 -10.24 6.75 5.10
CA PHE A 291 -11.18 6.74 6.23
C PHE A 291 -10.52 6.22 7.50
N PHE A 292 -9.95 5.01 7.49
CA PHE A 292 -9.27 4.47 8.66
C PHE A 292 -7.97 5.21 8.99
N GLY A 293 -7.29 5.78 7.99
CA GLY A 293 -6.19 6.70 8.21
C GLY A 293 -6.62 7.90 9.05
N TRP A 294 -7.73 8.55 8.69
CA TRP A 294 -8.31 9.66 9.44
C TRP A 294 -8.80 9.23 10.83
N VAL A 295 -9.49 8.09 10.92
CA VAL A 295 -9.92 7.53 12.23
C VAL A 295 -8.72 7.35 13.14
N SER A 296 -7.62 6.78 12.63
CA SER A 296 -6.41 6.52 13.40
C SER A 296 -5.69 7.78 13.89
N ASP A 297 -5.83 8.87 13.14
CA ASP A 297 -5.31 10.19 13.55
C ASP A 297 -6.11 10.78 14.74
N ASN A 298 -7.33 10.29 14.99
CA ASN A 298 -8.20 10.78 16.06
C ASN A 298 -8.26 9.87 17.29
N ILE A 299 -8.39 8.54 17.10
CA ILE A 299 -8.56 7.58 18.23
C ILE A 299 -7.30 6.78 18.55
N GLY A 300 -6.26 6.92 17.73
CA GLY A 300 -4.97 6.24 17.90
C GLY A 300 -4.78 5.05 16.96
N ARG A 301 -3.50 4.78 16.64
CA ARG A 301 -3.11 3.76 15.66
C ARG A 301 -3.57 2.36 16.06
N GLU A 302 -3.21 1.97 17.27
CA GLU A 302 -3.43 0.61 17.78
C GLU A 302 -4.91 0.32 18.04
N HIS A 303 -5.69 1.31 18.45
CA HIS A 303 -7.13 1.13 18.61
C HIS A 303 -7.81 0.95 17.25
N THR A 304 -7.40 1.73 16.26
CA THR A 304 -7.92 1.60 14.89
C THR A 304 -7.54 0.26 14.29
N MET A 305 -6.30 -0.21 14.47
CA MET A 305 -5.86 -1.54 14.05
C MET A 305 -6.71 -2.64 14.71
N PHE A 306 -6.96 -2.53 16.02
CA PHE A 306 -7.80 -3.51 16.73
C PHE A 306 -9.22 -3.58 16.14
N ILE A 307 -9.85 -2.42 15.91
CA ILE A 307 -11.21 -2.35 15.34
C ILE A 307 -11.21 -2.93 13.91
N ALA A 308 -10.28 -2.50 13.07
CA ALA A 308 -10.23 -2.90 11.67
C ALA A 308 -9.92 -4.40 11.51
N PHE A 309 -8.87 -4.89 12.16
CA PHE A 309 -8.50 -6.31 12.08
C PHE A 309 -9.54 -7.21 12.75
N GLY A 310 -10.14 -6.76 13.86
CA GLY A 310 -11.24 -7.46 14.53
C GLY A 310 -12.49 -7.54 13.65
N THR A 311 -12.84 -6.44 12.99
CA THR A 311 -13.94 -6.43 11.99
C THR A 311 -13.60 -7.34 10.82
N GLY A 312 -12.36 -7.35 10.35
CA GLY A 312 -11.89 -8.27 9.31
C GLY A 312 -12.05 -9.73 9.71
N ALA A 313 -11.64 -10.10 10.92
CA ALA A 313 -11.84 -11.44 11.46
C ALA A 313 -13.33 -11.82 11.53
N LEU A 314 -14.19 -10.90 11.96
CA LEU A 314 -15.64 -11.11 12.03
C LEU A 314 -16.26 -11.32 10.64
N MET A 315 -15.84 -10.54 9.64
CA MET A 315 -16.35 -10.70 8.27
C MET A 315 -15.89 -12.02 7.63
N LEU A 316 -14.65 -12.44 7.87
CA LEU A 316 -14.16 -13.74 7.44
C LEU A 316 -14.92 -14.90 8.13
N LEU A 317 -15.23 -14.76 9.41
CA LEU A 317 -16.07 -15.73 10.12
C LEU A 317 -17.48 -15.74 9.54
N THR A 318 -18.03 -14.59 9.21
CA THR A 318 -19.34 -14.47 8.55
C THR A 318 -19.34 -15.15 7.18
N LEU A 319 -18.30 -14.98 6.38
CA LEU A 319 -18.13 -15.67 5.10
C LEU A 319 -18.00 -17.19 5.27
N SER A 320 -17.30 -17.63 6.30
CA SER A 320 -17.14 -19.04 6.64
C SER A 320 -18.47 -19.73 6.99
N THR A 321 -19.36 -19.02 7.69
CA THR A 321 -20.61 -19.59 8.22
C THR A 321 -21.82 -19.36 7.29
N TRP A 322 -21.91 -18.18 6.70
CA TRP A 322 -23.08 -17.76 5.90
C TRP A 322 -22.73 -17.34 4.46
N GLY A 323 -21.50 -17.55 4.02
CA GLY A 323 -21.03 -17.16 2.69
C GLY A 323 -21.73 -17.84 1.51
N HIS A 324 -22.50 -18.92 1.75
CA HIS A 324 -23.37 -19.55 0.74
C HIS A 324 -24.59 -18.68 0.37
N ASN A 325 -24.94 -17.70 1.20
CA ASN A 325 -25.96 -16.72 0.85
C ASN A 325 -25.32 -15.61 -0.01
N PRO A 326 -25.80 -15.39 -1.25
CA PRO A 326 -25.16 -14.44 -2.17
C PRO A 326 -25.18 -13.00 -1.67
N VAL A 327 -26.21 -12.58 -0.91
CA VAL A 327 -26.29 -11.22 -0.32
C VAL A 327 -25.26 -11.07 0.81
N VAL A 328 -25.17 -12.07 1.71
CA VAL A 328 -24.17 -12.07 2.78
C VAL A 328 -22.77 -12.10 2.22
N PHE A 329 -22.51 -12.89 1.17
CA PHE A 329 -21.24 -12.94 0.48
C PHE A 329 -20.81 -11.55 -0.03
N VAL A 330 -21.71 -10.86 -0.76
CA VAL A 330 -21.42 -9.52 -1.31
C VAL A 330 -21.15 -8.51 -0.21
N LEU A 331 -21.99 -8.47 0.84
CA LEU A 331 -21.84 -7.49 1.91
C LEU A 331 -20.62 -7.75 2.81
N ALA A 332 -20.38 -9.02 3.15
CA ALA A 332 -19.27 -9.38 4.02
C ALA A 332 -17.91 -9.19 3.33
N THR A 333 -17.80 -9.51 2.03
CA THR A 333 -16.57 -9.23 1.26
C THR A 333 -16.35 -7.72 1.14
N ALA A 334 -17.35 -6.92 0.82
CA ALA A 334 -17.24 -5.48 0.72
C ALA A 334 -16.73 -4.85 2.03
N VAL A 335 -17.32 -5.21 3.18
CA VAL A 335 -16.87 -4.72 4.49
C VAL A 335 -15.45 -5.22 4.80
N TYR A 336 -15.16 -6.49 4.50
CA TYR A 336 -13.81 -7.05 4.70
C TYR A 336 -12.74 -6.26 3.94
N PHE A 337 -12.95 -6.00 2.65
CA PHE A 337 -12.00 -5.20 1.87
C PHE A 337 -11.95 -3.74 2.30
N GLY A 338 -13.06 -3.20 2.79
CA GLY A 338 -13.11 -1.87 3.39
C GLY A 338 -12.20 -1.71 4.62
N VAL A 339 -12.06 -2.77 5.41
CA VAL A 339 -11.18 -2.78 6.59
C VAL A 339 -9.81 -3.41 6.31
N PHE A 340 -9.59 -4.02 5.15
CA PHE A 340 -8.30 -4.60 4.78
C PHE A 340 -7.33 -3.54 4.25
N GLY A 341 -7.83 -2.62 3.42
CA GLY A 341 -6.98 -1.60 2.76
C GLY A 341 -6.27 -0.65 3.72
N GLU A 342 -6.76 -0.53 4.97
CA GLU A 342 -6.19 0.38 5.96
C GLU A 342 -4.77 0.01 6.40
N ILE A 343 -4.31 -1.23 6.20
CA ILE A 343 -2.92 -1.60 6.50
C ILE A 343 -1.92 -0.69 5.77
N TYR A 344 -2.28 -0.23 4.57
CA TYR A 344 -1.48 0.68 3.76
C TYR A 344 -1.53 2.15 4.23
N SER A 345 -2.36 2.47 5.21
CA SER A 345 -2.38 3.77 5.89
C SER A 345 -1.87 3.69 7.32
N LEU A 346 -2.27 2.64 8.07
CA LEU A 346 -1.96 2.50 9.49
C LEU A 346 -0.49 2.15 9.75
N PHE A 347 0.06 1.16 9.02
CA PHE A 347 1.45 0.77 9.24
C PHE A 347 2.46 1.86 8.83
N PRO A 348 2.33 2.55 7.68
CA PRO A 348 3.20 3.68 7.37
C PRO A 348 3.10 4.81 8.40
N ALA A 349 1.89 5.15 8.85
CA ALA A 349 1.69 6.17 9.87
C ALA A 349 2.29 5.76 11.21
N THR A 350 2.09 4.52 11.65
CA THR A 350 2.66 3.99 12.89
C THR A 350 4.18 3.92 12.84
N CYS A 351 4.75 3.53 11.70
CA CYS A 351 6.19 3.52 11.46
C CYS A 351 6.78 4.93 11.60
N GLY A 352 6.17 5.93 10.94
CA GLY A 352 6.58 7.32 11.04
C GLY A 352 6.43 7.90 12.45
N ASP A 353 5.36 7.53 13.19
CA ASP A 353 5.15 7.95 14.56
C ASP A 353 6.15 7.31 15.55
N THR A 354 6.67 6.12 15.23
CA THR A 354 7.57 5.35 16.10
C THR A 354 9.04 5.65 15.86
N PHE A 355 9.43 5.88 14.59
CA PHE A 355 10.84 5.98 14.19
C PHE A 355 11.25 7.35 13.65
N GLY A 356 10.33 8.32 13.63
CA GLY A 356 10.61 9.69 13.19
C GLY A 356 10.42 9.92 11.70
N SER A 357 10.73 11.15 11.27
CA SER A 357 10.41 11.63 9.92
C SER A 357 11.59 11.65 8.96
N LYS A 358 12.82 11.75 9.48
CA LYS A 358 14.03 11.94 8.65
C LYS A 358 14.25 10.80 7.65
N PHE A 359 14.11 9.56 8.11
CA PHE A 359 14.27 8.35 7.30
C PHE A 359 12.92 7.64 7.07
N ALA A 360 11.81 8.40 7.11
CA ALA A 360 10.46 7.83 7.06
C ALA A 360 10.22 6.99 5.80
N THR A 361 10.77 7.39 4.67
CA THR A 361 10.62 6.67 3.41
C THR A 361 11.29 5.30 3.46
N THR A 362 12.56 5.25 3.87
CA THR A 362 13.30 3.98 3.98
C THR A 362 12.72 3.07 5.07
N ASN A 363 12.41 3.62 6.25
CA ASN A 363 11.86 2.85 7.37
C ASN A 363 10.51 2.24 7.01
N ASN A 364 9.63 3.01 6.34
CA ASN A 364 8.36 2.50 5.84
C ASN A 364 8.58 1.49 4.70
N GLY A 365 9.53 1.73 3.80
CA GLY A 365 9.87 0.81 2.72
C GLY A 365 10.29 -0.57 3.24
N MET A 366 11.11 -0.62 4.30
CA MET A 366 11.47 -1.87 4.97
C MET A 366 10.23 -2.58 5.55
N LEU A 367 9.32 -1.85 6.18
CA LEU A 367 8.09 -2.42 6.71
C LEU A 367 7.15 -2.91 5.59
N TYR A 368 7.11 -2.22 4.46
CA TYR A 368 6.27 -2.57 3.30
C TYR A 368 6.66 -3.90 2.64
N THR A 369 7.91 -4.38 2.82
CA THR A 369 8.31 -5.71 2.35
C THR A 369 7.48 -6.84 2.96
N ALA A 370 6.78 -6.58 4.08
CA ALA A 370 5.82 -7.50 4.69
C ALA A 370 4.68 -7.90 3.72
N LYS A 371 4.25 -6.98 2.82
CA LYS A 371 3.28 -7.30 1.74
C LYS A 371 3.83 -8.38 0.80
N GLY A 372 5.10 -8.25 0.37
CA GLY A 372 5.74 -9.26 -0.48
C GLY A 372 5.89 -10.60 0.22
N THR A 373 6.28 -10.59 1.49
CA THR A 373 6.35 -11.81 2.33
C THR A 373 4.98 -12.47 2.46
N ALA A 374 3.92 -11.69 2.69
CA ALA A 374 2.56 -12.18 2.75
C ALA A 374 2.08 -12.78 1.42
N ALA A 375 2.47 -12.19 0.29
CA ALA A 375 2.12 -12.68 -1.04
C ALA A 375 2.66 -14.10 -1.31
N LEU A 376 3.80 -14.47 -0.74
CA LEU A 376 4.35 -15.83 -0.83
C LEU A 376 3.47 -16.88 -0.14
N LEU A 377 2.60 -16.48 0.79
CA LEU A 377 1.69 -17.37 1.50
C LEU A 377 0.38 -17.60 0.71
N VAL A 378 0.08 -16.79 -0.30
CA VAL A 378 -1.18 -16.89 -1.07
C VAL A 378 -1.36 -18.25 -1.75
N PRO A 379 -0.35 -18.86 -2.40
CA PRO A 379 -0.50 -20.19 -2.99
C PRO A 379 -0.86 -21.29 -1.96
N ALA A 380 -0.42 -21.13 -0.71
CA ALA A 380 -0.75 -22.06 0.35
C ALA A 380 -2.27 -22.15 0.62
N ALA A 381 -3.01 -21.05 0.41
CA ALA A 381 -4.46 -21.05 0.55
C ALA A 381 -5.15 -22.01 -0.43
N SER A 382 -4.69 -22.05 -1.68
CA SER A 382 -5.22 -22.99 -2.69
C SER A 382 -4.91 -24.44 -2.32
N ILE A 383 -3.71 -24.73 -1.80
CA ILE A 383 -3.31 -26.06 -1.34
C ILE A 383 -4.17 -26.50 -0.14
N VAL A 384 -4.38 -25.60 0.83
CA VAL A 384 -5.24 -25.86 1.99
C VAL A 384 -6.69 -26.08 1.55
N ALA A 385 -7.21 -25.25 0.64
CA ALA A 385 -8.56 -25.39 0.12
C ALA A 385 -8.77 -26.73 -0.60
N ALA A 386 -7.81 -27.17 -1.42
CA ALA A 386 -7.86 -28.42 -2.14
C ALA A 386 -7.86 -29.67 -1.22
N ASN A 387 -7.12 -29.62 -0.09
CA ASN A 387 -6.98 -30.75 0.81
C ASN A 387 -7.99 -30.75 1.97
N TYR A 388 -8.41 -29.59 2.45
CA TYR A 388 -9.20 -29.42 3.67
C TYR A 388 -10.47 -28.57 3.48
N GLY A 389 -10.71 -28.09 2.25
CA GLY A 389 -11.84 -27.23 1.92
C GLY A 389 -11.68 -25.77 2.37
N TRP A 390 -12.61 -24.91 1.93
CA TRP A 390 -12.60 -23.47 2.20
C TRP A 390 -12.72 -23.15 3.69
N GLN A 391 -13.40 -24.01 4.46
CA GLN A 391 -13.55 -23.80 5.90
C GLN A 391 -12.20 -23.69 6.61
N ALA A 392 -11.22 -24.53 6.24
CA ALA A 392 -9.88 -24.47 6.82
C ALA A 392 -9.15 -23.17 6.47
N VAL A 393 -9.30 -22.69 5.22
CA VAL A 393 -8.73 -21.40 4.79
C VAL A 393 -9.32 -20.25 5.59
N PHE A 394 -10.65 -20.23 5.77
CA PHE A 394 -11.30 -19.19 6.58
C PHE A 394 -10.85 -19.24 8.04
N VAL A 395 -10.76 -20.42 8.67
CA VAL A 395 -10.28 -20.55 10.05
C VAL A 395 -8.87 -19.97 10.21
N ILE A 396 -7.96 -20.25 9.29
CA ILE A 396 -6.61 -19.69 9.29
C ILE A 396 -6.66 -18.17 9.15
N ALA A 397 -7.42 -17.66 8.19
CA ALA A 397 -7.51 -16.20 7.95
C ALA A 397 -8.16 -15.46 9.14
N VAL A 398 -9.20 -16.04 9.76
CA VAL A 398 -9.81 -15.52 11.00
C VAL A 398 -8.79 -15.49 12.13
N ALA A 399 -8.06 -16.59 12.34
CA ALA A 399 -7.05 -16.67 13.39
C ALA A 399 -5.94 -15.63 13.21
N LEU A 400 -5.45 -15.43 11.98
CA LEU A 400 -4.45 -14.41 11.66
C LEU A 400 -4.96 -13.00 11.97
N ASN A 401 -6.16 -12.64 11.52
CA ASN A 401 -6.73 -11.31 11.75
C ASN A 401 -7.07 -11.08 13.23
N ALA A 402 -7.66 -12.05 13.92
CA ALA A 402 -7.98 -11.95 15.34
C ALA A 402 -6.70 -11.82 16.19
N THR A 403 -5.68 -12.62 15.91
CA THR A 403 -4.38 -12.51 16.60
C THR A 403 -3.73 -11.16 16.35
N ALA A 404 -3.74 -10.68 15.10
CA ALA A 404 -3.24 -9.34 14.74
C ALA A 404 -3.98 -8.23 15.50
N ALA A 405 -5.31 -8.32 15.62
CA ALA A 405 -6.12 -7.38 16.39
C ALA A 405 -5.68 -7.35 17.88
N LEU A 406 -5.56 -8.50 18.51
CA LEU A 406 -5.10 -8.59 19.89
C LEU A 406 -3.66 -8.08 20.05
N MET A 407 -2.76 -8.44 19.13
CA MET A 407 -1.37 -7.95 19.15
C MET A 407 -1.30 -6.42 19.01
N ALA A 408 -2.20 -5.78 18.27
CA ALA A 408 -2.23 -4.33 18.15
C ALA A 408 -2.41 -3.64 19.50
N LEU A 409 -3.34 -4.11 20.34
CA LEU A 409 -3.60 -3.52 21.65
C LEU A 409 -2.65 -3.98 22.75
N PHE A 410 -2.36 -5.28 22.80
CA PHE A 410 -1.68 -5.88 23.95
C PHE A 410 -0.18 -6.03 23.75
N VAL A 411 0.33 -5.92 22.51
CA VAL A 411 1.76 -6.04 22.19
C VAL A 411 2.29 -4.74 21.58
N ILE A 412 1.77 -4.30 20.44
CA ILE A 412 2.29 -3.11 19.74
C ILE A 412 2.14 -1.87 20.61
N LYS A 413 0.95 -1.63 21.17
CA LYS A 413 0.67 -0.42 21.97
C LYS A 413 1.61 -0.24 23.17
N PRO A 414 1.78 -1.22 24.09
CA PRO A 414 2.72 -1.06 25.21
C PRO A 414 4.17 -1.02 24.76
N MET A 415 4.60 -1.85 23.81
CA MET A 415 5.98 -1.84 23.31
C MET A 415 6.34 -0.51 22.66
N ARG A 416 5.45 0.04 21.83
CA ARG A 416 5.67 1.33 21.16
C ARG A 416 5.77 2.48 22.16
N ARG A 417 4.89 2.51 23.17
CA ARG A 417 4.95 3.52 24.23
C ARG A 417 6.24 3.42 25.04
N ALA A 418 6.65 2.22 25.44
CA ALA A 418 7.90 2.02 26.14
C ALA A 418 9.11 2.43 25.30
N PHE A 419 9.11 2.08 24.00
CA PHE A 419 10.17 2.46 23.07
C PHE A 419 10.29 3.98 22.91
N ILE A 420 9.18 4.70 22.69
CA ILE A 420 9.18 6.15 22.54
C ILE A 420 9.64 6.84 23.83
N ASN A 421 9.04 6.49 24.96
CA ASN A 421 9.35 7.13 26.24
C ASN A 421 10.81 6.87 26.68
N GLY A 422 11.32 5.65 26.51
CA GLY A 422 12.70 5.29 26.83
C GLY A 422 13.74 6.07 26.02
N ASN A 423 13.50 6.22 24.71
CA ASN A 423 14.44 6.94 23.85
C ASN A 423 14.35 8.47 24.02
N GLU A 424 13.17 9.03 24.36
CA GLU A 424 13.05 10.44 24.68
C GLU A 424 13.74 10.80 26.01
N ALA A 425 13.67 9.90 27.01
CA ALA A 425 14.38 10.07 28.27
C ALA A 425 15.90 10.04 28.07
N ALA A 426 16.42 9.07 27.32
CA ALA A 426 17.84 8.98 27.00
C ALA A 426 18.36 10.22 26.25
N ALA A 427 17.62 10.72 25.27
CA ALA A 427 17.98 11.92 24.52
C ALA A 427 17.98 13.19 25.41
N ALA A 428 17.06 13.27 26.38
CA ALA A 428 17.04 14.37 27.35
C ALA A 428 18.25 14.34 28.32
N GLU A 429 18.67 13.16 28.77
CA GLU A 429 19.86 12.98 29.60
C GLU A 429 21.15 13.34 28.87
N GLU A 430 21.31 12.95 27.61
CA GLU A 430 22.46 13.33 26.77
C GLU A 430 22.57 14.86 26.63
N THR A 431 21.44 15.52 26.39
CA THR A 431 21.39 16.99 26.26
C THR A 431 21.75 17.68 27.56
N ALA A 432 21.26 17.17 28.72
CA ALA A 432 21.56 17.72 30.03
C ALA A 432 23.04 17.51 30.40
N THR A 433 23.63 16.39 30.03
CA THR A 433 25.05 16.08 30.27
C THR A 433 25.97 16.97 29.42
N SER A 434 25.65 17.15 28.16
CA SER A 434 26.39 18.04 27.24
C SER A 434 26.35 19.51 27.70
N ALA A 435 25.21 19.97 28.25
CA ALA A 435 25.07 21.32 28.79
C ALA A 435 25.85 21.55 30.11
N LYS A 436 26.19 20.51 30.85
CA LYS A 436 27.02 20.58 32.06
C LYS A 436 28.51 20.54 31.79
N THR A 437 28.91 20.05 30.60
CA THR A 437 30.32 19.91 30.20
C THR A 437 30.79 21.05 29.27
N ALA A 438 29.87 21.90 28.78
CA ALA A 438 30.13 23.15 28.04
C ALA A 438 30.07 24.37 28.96
#